data_00f2a8492711d6de14ab158dac887c88
#
_entry.id   00f2a8492711d6de14ab158dac887c88
#
_cell.length_a   1.000
_cell.length_b   1.000
_cell.length_c   1.000
_cell.angle_alpha   90.00
_cell.angle_beta   90.00
_cell.angle_gamma   90.00
#
_symmetry.space_group_name_H-M   'P 1'
#
loop_
_entity.id
_entity.type
_entity.pdbx_description
1 polymer ?
#
loop_
_entity_poly.entity_id
_entity_poly.type
_entity_poly.pdbx_seq_one_letter_code
_entity_poly.pdbx_strand_id
1 'polypeptide(L)'
;MNDLLKINGFFADIFPIKEINSKKVETIISIKDDKYKDLVEFSDIFTSQFHNSGVLVNGDILSLELIPNTIQGRVLKEVIENNEIDKKYFITESIEKFKYLKSNKNVRRMNPNGDLYLYTEGSMPFPDSMNKPARTLLTSESSLNRSTHIIEDLKTKKYRLLTPLECERINGFNDY
;
A
#
# COMPACT_ATOMS: atom_id res chain seq x y z
N MET A 1 12.34 17.13 -19.31
CA MET A 1 11.46 16.07 -18.78
C MET A 1 12.26 14.98 -18.04
N ASN A 2 13.27 14.41 -18.66
CA ASN A 2 14.08 13.37 -18.01
C ASN A 2 14.68 13.79 -16.67
N ASP A 3 15.17 15.02 -16.55
CA ASP A 3 15.78 15.52 -15.31
C ASP A 3 14.79 15.67 -14.16
N LEU A 4 13.53 15.98 -14.45
CA LEU A 4 12.46 16.07 -13.43
C LEU A 4 12.14 14.71 -12.81
N LEU A 5 12.31 13.62 -13.54
CA LEU A 5 12.10 12.27 -13.02
C LEU A 5 13.32 11.71 -12.29
N LYS A 6 14.53 12.16 -12.64
CA LYS A 6 15.79 11.52 -12.23
C LYS A 6 16.55 12.29 -11.17
N ILE A 7 16.59 13.61 -11.26
CA ILE A 7 17.57 14.43 -10.54
C ILE A 7 16.92 15.60 -9.82
N ASN A 8 15.94 16.24 -10.41
CA ASN A 8 15.38 17.49 -9.92
C ASN A 8 13.86 17.40 -9.71
N GLY A 9 13.42 17.80 -8.55
CA GLY A 9 12.02 17.92 -8.21
C GLY A 9 11.61 17.09 -7.01
N PHE A 10 10.49 17.45 -6.42
CA PHE A 10 9.96 16.89 -5.19
C PHE A 10 9.92 15.34 -5.18
N PHE A 11 9.48 14.72 -6.28
CA PHE A 11 9.42 13.27 -6.35
C PHE A 11 10.78 12.60 -6.49
N ALA A 12 11.73 13.21 -7.19
CA ALA A 12 13.09 12.68 -7.29
C ALA A 12 13.81 12.69 -5.95
N ASP A 13 13.55 13.70 -5.12
CA ASP A 13 14.14 13.81 -3.77
C ASP A 13 13.53 12.79 -2.80
N ILE A 14 12.21 12.59 -2.86
CA ILE A 14 11.51 11.69 -1.91
C ILE A 14 11.60 10.24 -2.36
N PHE A 15 11.58 9.97 -3.66
CA PHE A 15 11.66 8.63 -4.25
C PHE A 15 12.92 8.48 -5.09
N PRO A 16 14.12 8.45 -4.47
CA PRO A 16 15.37 8.36 -5.20
C PRO A 16 15.41 7.08 -6.04
N ILE A 17 15.91 7.21 -7.26
CA ILE A 17 16.06 6.10 -8.17
C ILE A 17 17.47 5.54 -8.12
N LYS A 18 17.60 4.22 -8.31
CA LYS A 18 18.87 3.55 -8.47
C LYS A 18 19.34 3.67 -9.93
N GLU A 19 18.47 3.32 -10.86
CA GLU A 19 18.76 3.32 -12.30
C GLU A 19 17.49 3.35 -13.13
N ILE A 20 17.65 3.62 -14.42
CA ILE A 20 16.58 3.47 -15.41
C ILE A 20 16.69 2.07 -15.99
N ASN A 21 15.57 1.38 -16.13
CA ASN A 21 15.54 0.10 -16.82
C ASN A 21 15.74 0.31 -18.33
N SER A 22 16.98 0.27 -18.80
CA SER A 22 17.34 0.46 -20.19
C SER A 22 16.80 -0.62 -21.15
N LYS A 23 16.26 -1.73 -20.59
CA LYS A 23 15.60 -2.78 -21.38
C LYS A 23 14.17 -2.42 -21.78
N LYS A 24 13.61 -1.38 -21.19
CA LYS A 24 12.28 -0.86 -21.50
C LYS A 24 12.40 0.43 -22.29
N VAL A 25 11.66 0.50 -23.39
CA VAL A 25 11.62 1.70 -24.24
C VAL A 25 10.78 2.77 -23.53
N GLU A 26 11.29 3.99 -23.48
CA GLU A 26 10.51 5.12 -22.99
C GLU A 26 9.27 5.36 -23.88
N THR A 27 8.19 5.76 -23.27
CA THR A 27 6.96 6.15 -23.98
C THR A 27 6.79 7.65 -23.91
N ILE A 28 6.70 8.30 -25.07
CA ILE A 28 6.41 9.74 -25.18
C ILE A 28 5.05 9.89 -25.87
N ILE A 29 4.14 10.60 -25.20
CA ILE A 29 2.79 10.84 -25.71
C ILE A 29 2.49 12.32 -25.60
N SER A 30 2.07 12.93 -26.70
CA SER A 30 1.57 14.31 -26.69
C SER A 30 0.05 14.30 -26.50
N ILE A 31 -0.44 15.10 -25.56
CA ILE A 31 -1.86 15.36 -25.35
C ILE A 31 -2.28 16.71 -25.95
N LYS A 32 -1.38 17.35 -26.70
CA LYS A 32 -1.64 18.63 -27.39
C LYS A 32 -2.35 18.46 -28.73
N ASP A 33 -2.31 17.24 -29.26
CA ASP A 33 -2.92 16.98 -30.56
C ASP A 33 -4.44 17.23 -30.45
N ASP A 34 -5.03 17.87 -31.46
CA ASP A 34 -6.48 18.15 -31.60
C ASP A 34 -7.34 16.87 -31.68
N LYS A 35 -6.76 15.78 -31.22
CA LYS A 35 -7.37 14.46 -31.21
C LYS A 35 -8.49 14.34 -30.18
N TYR A 36 -8.45 15.16 -29.14
CA TYR A 36 -9.42 15.14 -28.05
C TYR A 36 -10.12 16.49 -27.95
N LYS A 37 -11.43 16.48 -27.87
CA LYS A 37 -12.24 17.69 -27.79
C LYS A 37 -12.01 18.46 -26.48
N ASP A 38 -11.88 17.72 -25.38
CA ASP A 38 -11.65 18.25 -24.06
C ASP A 38 -11.04 17.17 -23.14
N LEU A 39 -10.77 17.53 -21.87
CA LEU A 39 -10.20 16.61 -20.86
C LEU A 39 -11.13 15.46 -20.48
N VAL A 40 -12.44 15.61 -20.64
CA VAL A 40 -13.41 14.55 -20.33
C VAL A 40 -13.29 13.46 -21.38
N GLU A 41 -13.38 13.85 -22.66
CA GLU A 41 -13.19 12.92 -23.77
C GLU A 41 -11.82 12.26 -23.72
N PHE A 42 -10.77 13.02 -23.38
CA PHE A 42 -9.44 12.45 -23.15
C PHE A 42 -9.46 11.38 -22.06
N SER A 43 -10.09 11.64 -20.91
CA SER A 43 -10.19 10.70 -19.81
C SER A 43 -10.96 9.43 -20.17
N ASP A 44 -11.98 9.55 -21.01
CA ASP A 44 -12.86 8.43 -21.36
C ASP A 44 -12.25 7.51 -22.42
N ILE A 45 -11.51 8.05 -23.37
CA ILE A 45 -11.04 7.29 -24.53
C ILE A 45 -9.52 7.10 -24.58
N PHE A 46 -8.76 7.82 -23.74
CA PHE A 46 -7.31 7.71 -23.73
C PHE A 46 -6.89 6.34 -23.19
N THR A 47 -6.19 5.61 -24.03
CA THR A 47 -5.58 4.33 -23.65
C THR A 47 -4.10 4.34 -23.99
N SER A 48 -3.25 4.09 -23.02
CA SER A 48 -1.83 3.91 -23.22
C SER A 48 -1.24 3.01 -22.13
N GLN A 49 -0.18 2.31 -22.51
CA GLN A 49 0.60 1.57 -21.53
C GLN A 49 1.64 2.50 -20.94
N PHE A 50 1.48 2.81 -19.65
CA PHE A 50 2.47 3.53 -18.88
C PHE A 50 3.42 2.59 -18.16
N HIS A 51 4.64 3.05 -17.97
CA HIS A 51 5.59 2.45 -17.04
C HIS A 51 5.29 2.86 -15.59
N ASN A 52 6.14 2.46 -14.67
CA ASN A 52 5.95 2.75 -13.24
C ASN A 52 6.25 4.19 -12.84
N SER A 53 6.75 5.00 -13.75
CA SER A 53 7.04 6.43 -13.52
C SER A 53 6.73 7.26 -14.75
N GLY A 54 6.39 8.53 -14.55
CA GLY A 54 6.12 9.45 -15.63
C GLY A 54 6.07 10.91 -15.18
N VAL A 55 6.17 11.80 -16.14
CA VAL A 55 6.03 13.25 -15.94
C VAL A 55 5.29 13.87 -17.12
N LEU A 56 4.38 14.78 -16.80
CA LEU A 56 3.67 15.61 -17.79
C LEU A 56 4.29 17.02 -17.77
N VAL A 57 4.79 17.47 -18.90
CA VAL A 57 5.32 18.82 -19.05
C VAL A 57 4.80 19.42 -20.34
N ASN A 58 4.14 20.56 -20.24
CA ASN A 58 3.61 21.30 -21.39
C ASN A 58 2.77 20.46 -22.36
N GLY A 59 1.99 19.50 -21.85
CA GLY A 59 1.14 18.62 -22.65
C GLY A 59 1.86 17.42 -23.29
N ASP A 60 3.11 17.17 -22.95
CA ASP A 60 3.85 15.98 -23.33
C ASP A 60 4.08 15.09 -22.10
N ILE A 61 3.69 13.83 -22.20
CA ILE A 61 3.89 12.81 -21.18
C ILE A 61 5.12 11.99 -21.55
N LEU A 62 6.08 11.93 -20.64
CA LEU A 62 7.18 10.98 -20.69
C LEU A 62 6.93 9.90 -19.65
N SER A 63 6.90 8.64 -20.05
CA SER A 63 6.80 7.50 -19.14
C SER A 63 8.01 6.58 -19.26
N LEU A 64 8.60 6.24 -18.12
CA LEU A 64 9.82 5.45 -17.99
C LEU A 64 9.66 4.34 -16.95
N GLU A 65 10.36 3.23 -17.14
CA GLU A 65 10.53 2.26 -16.09
C GLU A 65 11.76 2.57 -15.26
N LEU A 66 11.55 2.95 -14.02
CA LEU A 66 12.60 3.27 -13.06
C LEU A 66 12.76 2.12 -12.07
N ILE A 67 14.02 1.84 -11.69
CA ILE A 67 14.34 0.95 -10.59
C ILE A 67 14.55 1.83 -9.36
N PRO A 68 13.67 1.76 -8.35
CA PRO A 68 13.78 2.61 -7.18
C PRO A 68 14.99 2.24 -6.34
N ASN A 69 15.56 3.23 -5.66
CA ASN A 69 16.52 2.98 -4.61
C ASN A 69 15.75 2.50 -3.37
N THR A 70 15.87 1.22 -3.05
CA THR A 70 15.17 0.64 -1.89
C THR A 70 15.94 0.97 -0.62
N ILE A 71 15.34 1.79 0.23
CA ILE A 71 15.77 1.98 1.61
C ILE A 71 15.05 0.92 2.43
N GLN A 72 15.78 0.22 3.29
CA GLN A 72 15.15 -0.72 4.21
C GLN A 72 14.25 0.06 5.17
N GLY A 73 12.94 -0.14 5.05
CA GLY A 73 11.97 0.44 5.96
C GLY A 73 12.06 -0.17 7.37
N ARG A 74 11.57 0.55 8.37
CA ARG A 74 11.42 0.04 9.73
C ARG A 74 10.57 -1.23 9.74
N VAL A 75 10.98 -2.22 10.48
CA VAL A 75 10.19 -3.43 10.70
C VAL A 75 9.29 -3.26 11.93
N LEU A 76 8.22 -4.03 11.99
CA LEU A 76 7.19 -3.88 13.01
C LEU A 76 7.75 -3.94 14.45
N LYS A 77 8.72 -4.82 14.71
CA LYS A 77 9.37 -4.95 16.03
C LYS A 77 10.11 -3.67 16.51
N GLU A 78 10.46 -2.76 15.61
CA GLU A 78 11.19 -1.54 15.94
C GLU A 78 10.25 -0.40 16.37
N VAL A 79 8.97 -0.53 16.11
CA VAL A 79 7.96 0.49 16.41
C VAL A 79 7.01 0.11 17.53
N ILE A 80 6.99 -1.19 17.94
CA ILE A 80 6.13 -1.63 19.04
C ILE A 80 6.65 -1.17 20.40
N GLU A 81 5.71 -1.02 21.33
CA GLU A 81 6.01 -0.67 22.70
C GLU A 81 6.67 -1.83 23.48
N ASN A 82 7.70 -1.49 24.27
CA ASN A 82 8.38 -2.41 25.16
C ASN A 82 7.85 -2.35 26.62
N ASN A 83 6.89 -1.47 26.88
CA ASN A 83 6.29 -1.28 28.19
C ASN A 83 5.21 -2.33 28.49
N GLU A 84 4.58 -2.24 29.65
CA GLU A 84 3.39 -3.02 29.96
C GLU A 84 2.22 -2.48 29.13
N ILE A 85 1.58 -3.39 28.37
CA ILE A 85 0.46 -3.05 27.50
C ILE A 85 -0.86 -3.25 28.24
N ASP A 86 -1.75 -2.28 28.13
CA ASP A 86 -3.09 -2.34 28.72
C ASP A 86 -3.84 -3.59 28.22
N LYS A 87 -4.49 -4.26 29.14
CA LYS A 87 -5.23 -5.52 28.90
C LYS A 87 -6.29 -5.40 27.81
N LYS A 88 -6.84 -4.20 27.57
CA LYS A 88 -7.85 -3.96 26.54
C LYS A 88 -7.37 -4.22 25.11
N TYR A 89 -6.05 -4.18 24.87
CA TYR A 89 -5.49 -4.47 23.54
C TYR A 89 -5.32 -5.96 23.26
N PHE A 90 -5.36 -6.82 24.30
CA PHE A 90 -5.21 -8.25 24.12
C PHE A 90 -6.51 -8.90 23.63
N ILE A 91 -6.37 -9.78 22.64
CA ILE A 91 -7.48 -10.49 22.03
C ILE A 91 -7.73 -11.77 22.84
N THR A 92 -8.91 -11.90 23.42
CA THR A 92 -9.30 -13.09 24.21
C THR A 92 -10.30 -13.99 23.46
N GLU A 93 -11.35 -13.40 22.89
CA GLU A 93 -12.48 -14.16 22.33
C GLU A 93 -12.59 -14.15 20.81
N SER A 94 -11.93 -13.21 20.15
CA SER A 94 -12.12 -12.95 18.69
C SER A 94 -11.03 -13.56 17.81
N ILE A 95 -10.11 -14.36 18.35
CA ILE A 95 -8.97 -14.90 17.61
C ILE A 95 -9.43 -15.69 16.38
N GLU A 96 -10.36 -16.58 16.53
CA GLU A 96 -10.86 -17.42 15.41
C GLU A 96 -11.59 -16.58 14.35
N LYS A 97 -12.29 -15.51 14.77
CA LYS A 97 -12.92 -14.56 13.85
C LYS A 97 -11.86 -13.84 13.01
N PHE A 98 -10.78 -13.37 13.63
CA PHE A 98 -9.67 -12.74 12.89
C PHE A 98 -8.97 -13.72 11.94
N LYS A 99 -8.70 -14.94 12.37
CA LYS A 99 -8.15 -15.99 11.49
C LYS A 99 -9.05 -16.22 10.28
N TYR A 100 -10.35 -16.34 10.47
CA TYR A 100 -11.31 -16.49 9.39
C TYR A 100 -11.32 -15.27 8.46
N LEU A 101 -11.36 -14.05 9.01
CA LEU A 101 -11.34 -12.82 8.21
C LEU A 101 -10.07 -12.70 7.36
N LYS A 102 -8.93 -13.13 7.89
CA LYS A 102 -7.62 -13.07 7.21
C LYS A 102 -7.33 -14.28 6.32
N SER A 103 -8.16 -15.31 6.35
CA SER A 103 -7.98 -16.50 5.51
C SER A 103 -8.28 -16.22 4.03
N ASN A 104 -7.79 -17.11 3.18
CA ASN A 104 -8.19 -17.15 1.77
C ASN A 104 -9.68 -17.48 1.64
N LYS A 105 -10.38 -16.81 0.73
CA LYS A 105 -11.79 -17.06 0.45
C LYS A 105 -12.04 -17.22 -1.04
N ASN A 106 -12.84 -18.24 -1.36
CA ASN A 106 -13.40 -18.48 -2.67
C ASN A 106 -14.90 -18.74 -2.48
N VAL A 107 -15.71 -17.69 -2.60
CA VAL A 107 -17.14 -17.76 -2.31
C VAL A 107 -17.93 -17.39 -3.56
N ARG A 108 -18.88 -18.23 -3.94
CA ARG A 108 -19.83 -17.87 -4.99
C ARG A 108 -20.79 -16.80 -4.43
N ARG A 109 -20.89 -15.68 -5.12
CA ARG A 109 -21.81 -14.57 -4.80
C ARG A 109 -22.67 -14.28 -6.02
N MET A 110 -23.80 -13.64 -5.78
CA MET A 110 -24.72 -13.16 -6.80
C MET A 110 -24.69 -11.64 -6.80
N ASN A 111 -24.53 -11.03 -7.97
CA ASN A 111 -24.63 -9.59 -8.13
C ASN A 111 -26.10 -9.13 -8.07
N PRO A 112 -26.40 -7.82 -7.99
CA PRO A 112 -27.77 -7.30 -7.99
C PRO A 112 -28.58 -7.66 -9.24
N ASN A 113 -27.93 -7.98 -10.36
CA ASN A 113 -28.57 -8.37 -11.61
C ASN A 113 -28.90 -9.87 -11.68
N GLY A 114 -28.53 -10.66 -10.65
CA GLY A 114 -28.79 -12.09 -10.59
C GLY A 114 -27.67 -12.99 -11.14
N ASP A 115 -26.56 -12.43 -11.64
CA ASP A 115 -25.46 -13.22 -12.17
C ASP A 115 -24.57 -13.76 -11.04
N LEU A 116 -24.16 -15.01 -11.18
CA LEU A 116 -23.24 -15.63 -10.25
C LEU A 116 -21.79 -15.28 -10.60
N TYR A 117 -21.02 -14.86 -9.62
CA TYR A 117 -19.58 -14.66 -9.76
C TYR A 117 -18.81 -15.30 -8.60
N LEU A 118 -17.55 -15.62 -8.85
CA LEU A 118 -16.66 -16.14 -7.83
C LEU A 118 -15.94 -14.96 -7.14
N TYR A 119 -16.30 -14.70 -5.90
CA TYR A 119 -15.58 -13.75 -5.06
C TYR A 119 -14.35 -14.43 -4.47
N THR A 120 -13.17 -13.87 -4.75
CA THR A 120 -11.90 -14.40 -4.27
C THR A 120 -11.16 -13.36 -3.43
N GLU A 121 -10.66 -13.77 -2.27
CA GLU A 121 -9.73 -12.98 -1.45
C GLU A 121 -8.50 -13.81 -1.15
N GLY A 122 -7.30 -13.25 -1.40
CA GLY A 122 -6.04 -13.86 -0.96
C GLY A 122 -5.93 -13.85 0.57
N SER A 123 -5.09 -14.69 1.14
CA SER A 123 -4.82 -14.68 2.59
C SER A 123 -4.04 -13.43 3.03
N MET A 124 -4.28 -13.00 4.26
CA MET A 124 -3.48 -11.99 4.96
C MET A 124 -2.71 -12.65 6.11
N PRO A 125 -1.57 -12.07 6.55
CA PRO A 125 -0.81 -12.63 7.66
C PRO A 125 -1.63 -12.67 8.95
N PHE A 126 -1.43 -13.74 9.72
CA PHE A 126 -1.93 -13.90 11.07
C PHE A 126 -0.98 -14.79 11.90
N PRO A 127 -0.32 -14.24 12.91
CA PRO A 127 -0.16 -12.82 13.22
C PRO A 127 0.66 -12.09 12.14
N ASP A 128 0.67 -10.76 12.19
CA ASP A 128 1.56 -9.94 11.36
C ASP A 128 3.01 -10.18 11.76
N SER A 129 3.91 -10.26 10.77
CA SER A 129 5.32 -10.60 11.02
C SER A 129 6.06 -9.44 11.66
N MET A 130 6.68 -9.66 12.80
CA MET A 130 7.50 -8.68 13.50
C MET A 130 8.77 -8.26 12.75
N ASN A 131 9.23 -9.08 11.80
CA ASN A 131 10.45 -8.83 11.01
C ASN A 131 10.15 -8.25 9.61
N LYS A 132 8.93 -7.80 9.38
CA LYS A 132 8.52 -7.11 8.15
C LYS A 132 7.99 -5.71 8.49
N PRO A 133 8.01 -4.77 7.55
CA PRO A 133 7.29 -3.51 7.71
C PRO A 133 5.81 -3.74 8.01
N ALA A 134 5.21 -2.82 8.77
CA ALA A 134 3.77 -2.81 8.95
C ALA A 134 3.07 -2.66 7.58
N ARG A 135 1.88 -3.25 7.48
CA ARG A 135 0.99 -2.98 6.35
C ARG A 135 0.43 -1.56 6.47
N THR A 136 -0.19 -1.06 5.42
CA THR A 136 -0.91 0.22 5.48
C THR A 136 -1.97 0.19 6.57
N LEU A 137 -1.94 1.19 7.46
CA LEU A 137 -2.99 1.41 8.46
C LEU A 137 -4.25 1.96 7.76
N LEU A 138 -5.39 1.40 8.11
CA LEU A 138 -6.68 1.87 7.64
C LEU A 138 -7.47 2.48 8.80
N THR A 139 -8.47 3.29 8.49
CA THR A 139 -9.38 3.89 9.50
C THR A 139 -10.13 2.86 10.33
N SER A 140 -10.24 1.62 9.84
CA SER A 140 -10.81 0.48 10.57
C SER A 140 -9.80 -0.26 11.46
N GLU A 141 -8.59 0.27 11.67
CA GLU A 141 -7.60 -0.32 12.58
C GLU A 141 -8.21 -0.47 13.98
N SER A 142 -7.81 -1.49 14.70
CA SER A 142 -8.34 -1.87 16.01
C SER A 142 -9.79 -2.37 16.04
N SER A 143 -10.51 -2.43 14.94
CA SER A 143 -11.82 -3.05 14.83
C SER A 143 -11.74 -4.51 14.37
N LEU A 144 -12.84 -5.27 14.48
CA LEU A 144 -12.93 -6.63 13.95
C LEU A 144 -12.99 -6.58 12.41
N ASN A 145 -11.85 -6.36 11.81
CA ASN A 145 -11.69 -6.21 10.37
C ASN A 145 -10.50 -7.04 9.88
N ARG A 146 -10.57 -7.47 8.63
CA ARG A 146 -9.50 -8.23 7.98
C ARG A 146 -8.18 -7.46 7.91
N SER A 147 -8.24 -6.12 7.73
CA SER A 147 -7.07 -5.26 7.61
C SER A 147 -6.39 -4.93 8.93
N THR A 148 -7.07 -5.12 10.07
CA THR A 148 -6.52 -4.86 11.40
C THR A 148 -5.24 -5.65 11.64
N HIS A 149 -4.21 -5.00 12.16
CA HIS A 149 -2.97 -5.67 12.55
C HIS A 149 -3.18 -6.50 13.81
N ILE A 150 -2.71 -7.71 13.75
CA ILE A 150 -2.68 -8.63 14.92
C ILE A 150 -1.22 -9.04 15.09
N ILE A 151 -0.67 -8.74 16.24
CA ILE A 151 0.70 -9.10 16.58
C ILE A 151 0.75 -10.07 17.76
N GLU A 152 1.82 -10.82 17.84
CA GLU A 152 2.16 -11.57 19.03
C GLU A 152 3.00 -10.70 19.95
N ASP A 153 2.50 -10.41 21.13
CA ASP A 153 3.20 -9.63 22.14
C ASP A 153 4.52 -10.32 22.56
N LEU A 154 5.61 -9.60 22.56
CA LEU A 154 6.93 -10.17 22.78
C LEU A 154 7.13 -10.73 24.19
N LYS A 155 6.45 -10.15 25.20
CA LYS A 155 6.58 -10.56 26.60
C LYS A 155 5.60 -11.67 26.96
N THR A 156 4.32 -11.48 26.64
CA THR A 156 3.26 -12.39 27.08
C THR A 156 2.96 -13.52 26.11
N LYS A 157 3.47 -13.43 24.87
CA LYS A 157 3.20 -14.38 23.77
C LYS A 157 1.71 -14.50 23.42
N LYS A 158 0.91 -13.54 23.82
CA LYS A 158 -0.53 -13.46 23.49
C LYS A 158 -0.74 -12.57 22.27
N TYR A 159 -1.82 -12.83 21.54
CA TYR A 159 -2.20 -11.97 20.42
C TYR A 159 -2.83 -10.67 20.90
N ARG A 160 -2.47 -9.58 20.27
CA ARG A 160 -3.01 -8.26 20.56
C ARG A 160 -3.12 -7.36 19.34
N LEU A 161 -3.90 -6.32 19.48
CA LEU A 161 -3.99 -5.18 18.56
C LEU A 161 -2.78 -4.25 18.74
N LEU A 162 -2.56 -3.37 17.79
CA LEU A 162 -1.65 -2.24 17.96
C LEU A 162 -2.23 -1.20 18.92
N THR A 163 -1.35 -0.56 19.68
CA THR A 163 -1.73 0.62 20.48
C THR A 163 -1.75 1.87 19.61
N PRO A 164 -2.42 2.96 20.03
CA PRO A 164 -2.37 4.24 19.32
C PRO A 164 -0.94 4.74 19.10
N LEU A 165 -0.07 4.63 20.10
CA LEU A 165 1.33 5.05 20.01
C LEU A 165 2.10 4.23 18.95
N GLU A 166 1.85 2.93 18.86
CA GLU A 166 2.43 2.08 17.82
C GLU A 166 1.93 2.48 16.43
N CYS A 167 0.65 2.82 16.30
CA CYS A 167 0.10 3.35 15.05
C CYS A 167 0.72 4.69 14.65
N GLU A 168 0.98 5.59 15.60
CA GLU A 168 1.68 6.84 15.37
C GLU A 168 3.11 6.60 14.87
N ARG A 169 3.85 5.71 15.52
CA ARG A 169 5.22 5.33 15.12
C ARG A 169 5.27 4.71 13.73
N ILE A 170 4.28 3.88 13.36
CA ILE A 170 4.15 3.30 12.01
C ILE A 170 3.98 4.42 10.97
N ASN A 171 3.25 5.48 11.30
CA ASN A 171 3.07 6.66 10.45
C ASN A 171 4.26 7.63 10.47
N GLY A 172 5.32 7.32 11.21
CA GLY A 172 6.54 8.12 11.26
C GLY A 172 6.51 9.28 12.26
N PHE A 173 5.51 9.36 13.13
CA PHE A 173 5.50 10.32 14.23
C PHE A 173 6.50 9.90 15.31
N ASN A 174 7.14 10.90 15.91
CA ASN A 174 8.05 10.67 17.03
C ASN A 174 7.26 10.61 18.33
N ASP A 175 7.81 9.88 19.32
CA ASP A 175 7.32 9.93 20.69
C ASP A 175 7.57 11.36 21.26
N TYR A 176 6.59 11.90 21.93
CA TYR A 176 6.70 13.17 22.66
C TYR A 176 6.85 12.89 24.14
#